data_ed83813357a3bba355b2395872dc9ccf
#
_entry.id   ed83813357a3bba355b2395872dc9ccf
#
_cell.length_a   1.000
_cell.length_b   1.000
_cell.length_c   1.000
_cell.angle_alpha   90.00
_cell.angle_beta   90.00
_cell.angle_gamma   90.00
#
_symmetry.space_group_name_H-M   'P 1'
#
loop_
_entity.id
_entity.type
_entity.pdbx_description
1 polymer ?
#
loop_
_entity_poly.entity_id
_entity_poly.type
_entity_poly.pdbx_seq_one_letter_code
_entity_poly.pdbx_strand_id
1 'polypeptide(L)'
;IIFFTGGFLYCGIEILYRGYSHISMFFTAGICFLLIGFIESLSQGRLSLLLQMLLCGIMITGIEYLVGVLVNRQLHLNVWDYTGHPFNLQGQICLLNSSLWFLLSGPAILLFDLMRYLLLGIPLPHYRIF
;
A
#
# COMPACT_ATOMS: atom_id res chain seq x y z
N ILE A 1 5.30 15.06 2.43
CA ILE A 1 6.38 14.15 2.84
C ILE A 1 5.89 12.70 2.86
N ILE A 2 4.74 12.42 3.45
CA ILE A 2 4.20 11.05 3.50
C ILE A 2 3.97 10.51 2.09
N PHE A 3 3.33 11.30 1.23
CA PHE A 3 3.07 10.89 -0.15
C PHE A 3 4.37 10.54 -0.87
N PHE A 4 5.36 11.43 -0.81
CA PHE A 4 6.64 11.20 -1.50
C PHE A 4 7.39 10.02 -0.90
N THR A 5 7.36 9.86 0.43
CA THR A 5 8.00 8.72 1.08
C THR A 5 7.42 7.41 0.57
N GLY A 6 6.10 7.28 0.54
CA GLY A 6 5.44 6.08 0.03
C GLY A 6 5.79 5.81 -1.43
N GLY A 7 5.74 6.85 -2.27
CA GLY A 7 6.06 6.71 -3.67
C GLY A 7 7.51 6.28 -3.91
N PHE A 8 8.46 6.96 -3.28
CA PHE A 8 9.87 6.63 -3.46
C PHE A 8 10.23 5.26 -2.90
N LEU A 9 9.70 4.90 -1.73
CA LEU A 9 9.97 3.58 -1.15
C LEU A 9 9.44 2.46 -2.04
N TYR A 10 8.21 2.58 -2.50
CA TYR A 10 7.63 1.56 -3.37
C TYR A 10 8.40 1.45 -4.68
N CYS A 11 8.68 2.56 -5.34
CA CYS A 11 9.43 2.55 -6.60
C CYS A 11 10.85 2.02 -6.40
N GLY A 12 11.50 2.35 -5.27
CA GLY A 12 12.80 1.81 -4.95
C GLY A 12 12.78 0.30 -4.79
N ILE A 13 11.79 -0.22 -4.04
CA ILE A 13 11.62 -1.66 -3.87
C ILE A 13 11.33 -2.33 -5.21
N GLU A 14 10.47 -1.74 -6.02
CA GLU A 14 10.11 -2.31 -7.32
C GLU A 14 11.30 -2.34 -8.28
N ILE A 15 12.12 -1.27 -8.30
CA ILE A 15 13.33 -1.23 -9.11
C ILE A 15 14.32 -2.32 -8.67
N LEU A 16 14.49 -2.52 -7.37
CA LEU A 16 15.34 -3.59 -6.86
C LEU A 16 14.82 -4.97 -7.23
N TYR A 17 13.52 -5.16 -7.31
CA TYR A 17 12.90 -6.45 -7.59
C TYR A 17 12.77 -6.71 -9.10
N ARG A 18 12.23 -5.75 -9.86
CA ARG A 18 11.96 -5.90 -11.29
C ARG A 18 12.95 -5.19 -12.20
N GLY A 19 13.76 -4.31 -11.67
CA GLY A 19 14.71 -3.50 -12.43
C GLY A 19 14.13 -2.23 -13.04
N TYR A 20 12.82 -1.99 -12.90
CA TYR A 20 12.15 -0.79 -13.41
C TYR A 20 10.86 -0.53 -12.64
N SER A 21 10.35 0.69 -12.77
CA SER A 21 9.07 1.08 -12.19
C SER A 21 8.36 2.06 -13.14
N HIS A 22 7.08 2.30 -12.89
CA HIS A 22 6.29 3.23 -13.68
C HIS A 22 5.80 4.36 -12.81
N ILE A 23 5.70 5.58 -13.38
CA ILE A 23 5.32 6.76 -12.61
C ILE A 23 3.92 6.63 -12.00
N SER A 24 3.01 5.90 -12.66
CA SER A 24 1.69 5.66 -12.11
C SER A 24 1.75 4.96 -10.75
N MET A 25 2.73 4.08 -10.57
CA MET A 25 2.92 3.37 -9.30
C MET A 25 3.48 4.28 -8.21
N PHE A 26 4.30 5.26 -8.58
CA PHE A 26 4.75 6.26 -7.62
C PHE A 26 3.56 7.00 -7.01
N PHE A 27 2.65 7.48 -7.83
CA PHE A 27 1.46 8.19 -7.33
C PHE A 27 0.53 7.25 -6.57
N THR A 28 0.33 6.03 -7.08
CA THR A 28 -0.51 5.03 -6.41
C THR A 28 0.02 4.71 -5.02
N ALA A 29 1.30 4.44 -4.90
CA ALA A 29 1.92 4.09 -3.62
C ALA A 29 1.89 5.28 -2.65
N GLY A 30 2.11 6.50 -3.15
CA GLY A 30 2.00 7.70 -2.32
C GLY A 30 0.60 7.88 -1.76
N ILE A 31 -0.42 7.71 -2.59
CA ILE A 31 -1.82 7.79 -2.16
C ILE A 31 -2.12 6.68 -1.15
N CYS A 32 -1.67 5.46 -1.42
CA CYS A 32 -1.88 4.35 -0.49
C CYS A 32 -1.26 4.63 0.87
N PHE A 33 -0.04 5.19 0.91
CA PHE A 33 0.61 5.50 2.19
C PHE A 33 -0.14 6.60 2.94
N LEU A 34 -0.64 7.61 2.25
CA LEU A 34 -1.51 8.62 2.88
C LEU A 34 -2.75 8.00 3.49
N LEU A 35 -3.39 7.07 2.78
CA LEU A 35 -4.60 6.42 3.26
C LEU A 35 -4.32 5.45 4.41
N ILE A 36 -3.17 4.77 4.38
CA ILE A 36 -2.73 3.95 5.52
C ILE A 36 -2.60 4.84 6.76
N GLY A 37 -1.98 6.01 6.61
CA GLY A 37 -1.85 6.98 7.68
C GLY A 37 -3.19 7.50 8.17
N PHE A 38 -4.13 7.72 7.27
CA PHE A 38 -5.48 8.14 7.63
C PHE A 38 -6.18 7.08 8.46
N ILE A 39 -6.09 5.80 8.07
CA ILE A 39 -6.66 4.69 8.84
C ILE A 39 -6.02 4.62 10.22
N GLU A 40 -4.68 4.74 10.30
CA GLU A 40 -3.98 4.73 11.57
C GLU A 40 -4.43 5.87 12.47
N SER A 41 -4.57 7.08 11.91
CA SER A 41 -4.99 8.26 12.68
C SER A 41 -6.40 8.11 13.22
N LEU A 42 -7.31 7.53 12.44
CA LEU A 42 -8.68 7.27 12.88
C LEU A 42 -8.75 6.17 13.94
N SER A 43 -7.86 5.19 13.85
CA SER A 43 -7.86 4.04 14.76
C SER A 43 -7.46 4.44 16.18
N GLN A 44 -6.40 5.22 16.32
CA GLN A 44 -5.92 5.75 17.61
C GLN A 44 -5.94 4.70 18.73
N GLY A 45 -5.44 3.49 18.43
CA GLY A 45 -5.39 2.41 19.40
C GLY A 45 -6.68 1.62 19.59
N ARG A 46 -7.76 1.99 18.89
CA ARG A 46 -9.04 1.25 18.99
C ARG A 46 -8.99 -0.08 18.27
N LEU A 47 -8.21 -0.16 17.19
CA LEU A 47 -8.10 -1.36 16.36
C LEU A 47 -6.78 -2.06 16.65
N SER A 48 -6.82 -3.40 16.65
CA SER A 48 -5.58 -4.17 16.71
C SER A 48 -4.75 -3.95 15.44
N LEU A 49 -3.45 -4.22 15.54
CA LEU A 49 -2.57 -4.08 14.39
C LEU A 49 -2.99 -4.99 13.23
N LEU A 50 -3.34 -6.25 13.54
CA LEU A 50 -3.79 -7.18 12.49
C LEU A 50 -5.05 -6.69 11.79
N LEU A 51 -6.01 -6.12 12.52
CA LEU A 51 -7.23 -5.59 11.90
C LEU A 51 -6.92 -4.38 11.02
N GLN A 52 -6.03 -3.49 11.46
CA GLN A 52 -5.58 -2.37 10.64
C GLN A 52 -4.88 -2.85 9.37
N MET A 53 -4.02 -3.87 9.49
CA MET A 53 -3.34 -4.46 8.34
C MET A 53 -4.35 -5.05 7.35
N LEU A 54 -5.38 -5.72 7.85
CA LEU A 54 -6.43 -6.27 6.99
C LEU A 54 -7.17 -5.17 6.24
N LEU A 55 -7.57 -4.11 6.94
CA LEU A 55 -8.25 -2.97 6.31
C LEU A 55 -7.35 -2.29 5.28
N CYS A 56 -6.08 -2.09 5.59
CA CYS A 56 -5.13 -1.50 4.66
C CYS A 56 -4.92 -2.39 3.44
N GLY A 57 -4.80 -3.71 3.64
CA GLY A 57 -4.65 -4.65 2.53
C GLY A 57 -5.85 -4.62 1.59
N ILE A 58 -7.06 -4.58 2.14
CA ILE A 58 -8.28 -4.47 1.34
C ILE A 58 -8.30 -3.14 0.58
N MET A 59 -7.98 -2.05 1.24
CA MET A 59 -7.94 -0.72 0.64
C MET A 59 -6.93 -0.66 -0.51
N ILE A 60 -5.71 -1.16 -0.29
CA ILE A 60 -4.67 -1.16 -1.32
C ILE A 60 -5.09 -2.01 -2.51
N THR A 61 -5.68 -3.19 -2.25
CA THR A 61 -6.17 -4.07 -3.30
C THR A 61 -7.24 -3.38 -4.14
N GLY A 62 -8.17 -2.67 -3.52
CA GLY A 62 -9.20 -1.91 -4.24
C GLY A 62 -8.59 -0.81 -5.11
N ILE A 63 -7.63 -0.06 -4.59
CA ILE A 63 -6.94 0.98 -5.34
C ILE A 63 -6.13 0.36 -6.49
N GLU A 64 -5.42 -0.75 -6.23
CA GLU A 64 -4.67 -1.45 -7.27
C GLU A 64 -5.59 -1.90 -8.42
N TYR A 65 -6.77 -2.42 -8.09
CA TYR A 65 -7.73 -2.80 -9.11
C TYR A 65 -8.18 -1.59 -9.95
N LEU A 66 -8.55 -0.48 -9.29
CA LEU A 66 -9.01 0.71 -10.00
C LEU A 66 -7.91 1.29 -10.88
N VAL A 67 -6.69 1.42 -10.36
CA VAL A 67 -5.56 1.91 -11.13
C VAL A 67 -5.24 0.94 -12.27
N GLY A 68 -5.29 -0.37 -12.00
CA GLY A 68 -5.03 -1.38 -13.01
C GLY A 68 -6.02 -1.32 -14.16
N VAL A 69 -7.31 -1.16 -13.87
CA VAL A 69 -8.31 -1.01 -14.93
C VAL A 69 -8.01 0.23 -15.77
N LEU A 70 -7.67 1.34 -15.12
CA LEU A 70 -7.35 2.58 -15.85
C LEU A 70 -6.08 2.44 -16.68
N VAL A 71 -4.99 1.99 -16.06
CA VAL A 71 -3.64 2.05 -16.65
C VAL A 71 -3.43 0.89 -17.63
N ASN A 72 -3.83 -0.33 -17.25
CA ASN A 72 -3.53 -1.52 -18.04
C ASN A 72 -4.61 -1.83 -19.07
N ARG A 73 -5.87 -1.58 -18.74
CA ARG A 73 -6.98 -1.95 -19.63
C ARG A 73 -7.45 -0.79 -20.51
N GLN A 74 -7.64 0.42 -19.96
CA GLN A 74 -8.11 1.56 -20.73
C GLN A 74 -6.99 2.25 -21.50
N LEU A 75 -5.83 2.47 -20.84
CA LEU A 75 -4.70 3.13 -21.48
C LEU A 75 -3.72 2.16 -22.14
N HIS A 76 -3.89 0.84 -21.93
CA HIS A 76 -3.06 -0.22 -22.52
C HIS A 76 -1.56 -0.06 -22.24
N LEU A 77 -1.20 0.44 -21.05
CA LEU A 77 0.20 0.67 -20.71
C LEU A 77 0.93 -0.58 -20.22
N ASN A 78 0.19 -1.66 -19.90
CA ASN A 78 0.76 -2.94 -19.45
C ASN A 78 1.77 -2.79 -18.32
N VAL A 79 1.43 -1.99 -17.31
CA VAL A 79 2.31 -1.77 -16.16
C VAL A 79 2.46 -3.08 -15.38
N TRP A 80 1.37 -3.84 -15.24
CA TRP A 80 1.42 -5.19 -14.66
C TRP A 80 0.29 -6.04 -15.23
N ASP A 81 0.43 -7.35 -15.08
CA ASP A 81 -0.57 -8.31 -15.54
C ASP A 81 -0.48 -9.58 -14.68
N TYR A 82 -1.58 -9.90 -14.00
CA TYR A 82 -1.68 -11.07 -13.13
C TYR A 82 -2.53 -12.19 -13.73
N THR A 83 -2.80 -12.18 -15.04
CA THR A 83 -3.69 -13.17 -15.65
C THR A 83 -3.19 -14.60 -15.47
N GLY A 84 -1.86 -14.80 -15.32
CA GLY A 84 -1.30 -16.12 -15.05
C GLY A 84 -1.33 -16.55 -13.58
N HIS A 85 -1.80 -15.68 -12.67
CA HIS A 85 -1.84 -16.00 -11.26
C HIS A 85 -3.20 -16.55 -10.85
N PRO A 86 -3.26 -17.54 -9.91
CA PRO A 86 -4.54 -18.03 -9.41
C PRO A 86 -5.29 -16.93 -8.66
N PHE A 87 -6.61 -17.00 -8.71
CA PHE A 87 -7.49 -16.04 -8.04
C PHE A 87 -7.24 -14.59 -8.46
N ASN A 88 -6.90 -14.35 -9.74
CA ASN A 88 -6.81 -12.99 -10.25
C ASN A 88 -8.21 -12.51 -10.67
N LEU A 89 -8.41 -11.19 -10.63
CA LEU A 89 -9.61 -10.52 -11.12
C LEU A 89 -9.21 -9.64 -12.29
N GLN A 90 -9.58 -10.07 -13.51
CA GLN A 90 -9.29 -9.35 -14.74
C GLN A 90 -7.80 -9.05 -14.94
N GLY A 91 -6.91 -9.81 -14.31
CA GLY A 91 -5.46 -9.62 -14.41
C GLY A 91 -4.94 -8.42 -13.63
N GLN A 92 -5.78 -7.69 -12.90
CA GLN A 92 -5.39 -6.45 -12.21
C GLN A 92 -5.00 -6.68 -10.76
N ILE A 93 -5.64 -7.63 -10.09
CA ILE A 93 -5.33 -8.03 -8.72
C ILE A 93 -5.29 -9.54 -8.62
N CYS A 94 -4.60 -10.06 -7.61
CA CYS A 94 -4.59 -11.50 -7.34
C CYS A 94 -4.41 -11.73 -5.84
N LEU A 95 -4.78 -12.95 -5.39
CA LEU A 95 -4.74 -13.28 -3.97
C LEU A 95 -3.31 -13.19 -3.41
N LEU A 96 -2.30 -13.63 -4.17
CA LEU A 96 -0.92 -13.55 -3.71
C LEU A 96 -0.50 -12.12 -3.40
N ASN A 97 -0.73 -11.20 -4.33
CA ASN A 97 -0.35 -9.81 -4.14
C ASN A 97 -1.16 -9.12 -3.05
N SER A 98 -2.45 -9.44 -2.94
CA SER A 98 -3.26 -8.90 -1.84
C SER A 98 -2.76 -9.37 -0.49
N SER A 99 -2.30 -10.61 -0.39
CA SER A 99 -1.66 -11.12 0.83
C SER A 99 -0.37 -10.38 1.15
N LEU A 100 0.43 -10.06 0.12
CA LEU A 100 1.64 -9.26 0.29
C LEU A 100 1.32 -7.84 0.77
N TRP A 101 0.26 -7.22 0.25
CA TRP A 101 -0.19 -5.90 0.72
C TRP A 101 -0.59 -5.94 2.18
N PHE A 102 -1.30 -7.00 2.59
CA PHE A 102 -1.63 -7.20 4.01
C PHE A 102 -0.35 -7.23 4.87
N LEU A 103 0.63 -8.04 4.48
CA LEU A 103 1.87 -8.16 5.24
C LEU A 103 2.67 -6.86 5.25
N LEU A 104 2.74 -6.15 4.13
CA LEU A 104 3.50 -4.90 4.03
C LEU A 104 2.83 -3.76 4.77
N SER A 105 1.52 -3.84 5.00
CA SER A 105 0.80 -2.80 5.74
C SER A 105 1.29 -2.65 7.16
N GLY A 106 1.75 -3.74 7.81
CA GLY A 106 2.30 -3.67 9.15
C GLY A 106 3.50 -2.74 9.24
N PRO A 107 4.60 -3.02 8.52
CA PRO A 107 5.73 -2.11 8.46
C PRO A 107 5.36 -0.68 8.02
N ALA A 108 4.42 -0.54 7.08
CA ALA A 108 3.99 0.79 6.63
C ALA A 108 3.31 1.57 7.73
N ILE A 109 2.46 0.93 8.53
CA ILE A 109 1.81 1.58 9.68
C ILE A 109 2.87 2.04 10.68
N LEU A 110 3.83 1.17 10.99
CA LEU A 110 4.90 1.50 11.94
C LEU A 110 5.74 2.66 11.41
N LEU A 111 6.06 2.66 10.13
CA LEU A 111 6.82 3.75 9.52
C LEU A 111 6.05 5.07 9.57
N PHE A 112 4.76 5.05 9.28
CA PHE A 112 3.92 6.25 9.35
C PHE A 112 3.93 6.82 10.77
N ASP A 113 3.76 5.97 11.78
CA ASP A 113 3.76 6.42 13.17
C ASP A 113 5.11 6.98 13.59
N LEU A 114 6.20 6.33 13.15
CA LEU A 114 7.55 6.83 13.40
C LEU A 114 7.76 8.20 12.74
N MET A 115 7.30 8.40 11.52
CA MET A 115 7.41 9.69 10.84
C MET A 115 6.62 10.77 11.56
N ARG A 116 5.42 10.46 12.06
CA ARG A 116 4.66 11.42 12.86
C ARG A 116 5.40 11.79 14.13
N TYR A 117 6.01 10.82 14.79
CA TYR A 117 6.80 11.08 15.99
C TYR A 117 7.99 11.97 15.69
N LEU A 118 8.76 11.66 14.64
CA LEU A 118 9.97 12.40 14.31
C LEU A 118 9.69 13.80 13.76
N LEU A 119 8.62 13.94 12.96
CA LEU A 119 8.33 15.20 12.26
C LEU A 119 7.41 16.11 13.06
N LEU A 120 6.46 15.55 13.81
CA LEU A 120 5.41 16.33 14.49
C LEU A 120 5.42 16.15 16.00
N GLY A 121 6.28 15.30 16.54
CA GLY A 121 6.34 15.04 17.97
C GLY A 121 5.14 14.28 18.53
N ILE A 122 4.34 13.63 17.66
CA ILE A 122 3.19 12.84 18.10
C ILE A 122 3.69 11.54 18.71
N PRO A 123 3.32 11.18 19.96
CA PRO A 123 3.81 9.96 20.59
C PRO A 123 3.43 8.71 19.83
N LEU A 124 4.30 7.69 19.88
CA LEU A 124 4.02 6.38 19.28
C LEU A 124 2.88 5.71 20.05
N PRO A 125 1.91 5.09 19.36
CA PRO A 125 0.84 4.37 20.01
C PRO A 125 1.33 3.03 20.58
N HIS A 126 0.55 2.46 21.49
CA HIS A 126 0.78 1.10 21.95
C HIS A 126 0.15 0.12 20.95
N TYR A 127 1.00 -0.67 20.31
CA TYR A 127 0.52 -1.63 19.31
C TYR A 127 -0.03 -2.87 20.00
N ARG A 128 -1.19 -3.28 19.56
CA ARG A 128 -1.86 -4.49 20.00
C ARG A 128 -2.03 -5.39 18.78
N ILE A 129 -1.44 -6.60 18.83
CA ILE A 129 -1.45 -7.46 17.66
C ILE A 129 -2.85 -8.01 17.37
N PHE A 130 -3.60 -8.34 18.41
CA PHE A 130 -4.95 -8.89 18.26
C PHE A 130 -6.01 -7.92 18.72
#